data_21d9d85650328143764a642be40bb6fc
#
_entry.id   21d9d85650328143764a642be40bb6fc
#
_cell.length_a   1.000
_cell.length_b   1.000
_cell.length_c   1.000
_cell.angle_alpha   90.00
_cell.angle_beta   90.00
_cell.angle_gamma   90.00
#
_symmetry.space_group_name_H-M   'P 1'
#
loop_
_entity.id
_entity.type
_entity.pdbx_description
1 polymer ?
#
loop_
_entity_poly.entity_id
_entity_poly.type
_entity_poly.pdbx_seq_one_letter_code
_entity_poly.pdbx_strand_id
1 'polypeptide(L)'
;MGSRLRQWVARHSPRQWWKAALTVILAVTALFGGLETVNTSVTEVKPGEEFNDGQFAVTVHRATLVSEVRGGTSTVAAVKPGRRYLGVVATLRNDGAVPGRLTDEIDLRDQPDDEFVGVMRLADGSRILNLGPGLQEQLAFVWELPESALAADDAVTLRVWRKQFKQGFAVYGELWVDGTDYFQVAVPVKVAP
;
A
#
# COMPACT_ATOMS: atom_id res chain seq x y z
N MET A 1 -46.19 15.88 35.54
CA MET A 1 -44.94 15.10 35.52
C MET A 1 -43.71 15.88 34.97
N GLY A 2 -43.84 17.17 34.64
CA GLY A 2 -42.80 17.99 33.95
C GLY A 2 -41.87 18.83 34.84
N SER A 3 -42.10 18.95 36.16
CA SER A 3 -41.33 19.91 37.01
C SER A 3 -40.02 19.30 37.55
N ARG A 4 -39.93 18.02 37.76
CA ARG A 4 -38.70 17.36 38.30
C ARG A 4 -37.55 17.27 37.29
N LEU A 5 -37.86 17.09 36.00
CA LEU A 5 -36.85 17.05 34.94
C LEU A 5 -36.18 18.40 34.70
N ARG A 6 -36.95 19.52 34.75
CA ARG A 6 -36.39 20.86 34.60
C ARG A 6 -35.45 21.27 35.73
N GLN A 7 -35.73 20.83 36.97
CA GLN A 7 -34.87 21.14 38.14
C GLN A 7 -33.58 20.31 38.12
N TRP A 8 -33.60 19.11 37.52
CA TRP A 8 -32.43 18.25 37.43
C TRP A 8 -31.46 18.78 36.38
N VAL A 9 -31.94 19.28 35.25
CA VAL A 9 -31.14 19.88 34.17
C VAL A 9 -30.45 21.18 34.63
N ALA A 10 -31.09 21.97 35.48
CA ALA A 10 -30.54 23.28 35.97
C ALA A 10 -29.41 23.10 37.00
N ARG A 11 -29.20 21.93 37.60
CA ARG A 11 -28.15 21.69 38.60
C ARG A 11 -26.81 21.21 38.05
N HIS A 12 -26.70 20.87 36.76
CA HIS A 12 -25.47 20.37 36.18
C HIS A 12 -24.77 21.45 35.33
N SER A 13 -23.49 21.66 35.57
CA SER A 13 -22.71 22.61 34.79
C SER A 13 -22.59 22.20 33.33
N PRO A 14 -22.45 23.14 32.36
CA PRO A 14 -22.27 22.82 30.94
C PRO A 14 -21.12 21.84 30.68
N ARG A 15 -20.12 21.87 31.56
CA ARG A 15 -18.94 20.98 31.50
C ARG A 15 -19.28 19.49 31.84
N GLN A 16 -20.32 19.26 32.66
CA GLN A 16 -20.79 17.90 32.99
C GLN A 16 -21.63 17.34 31.84
N TRP A 17 -22.42 18.18 31.18
CA TRP A 17 -23.20 17.81 30.01
C TRP A 17 -22.31 17.42 28.83
N TRP A 18 -21.22 18.15 28.61
CA TRP A 18 -20.23 17.81 27.59
C TRP A 18 -19.58 16.43 27.84
N LYS A 19 -19.21 16.15 29.09
CA LYS A 19 -18.67 14.84 29.46
C LYS A 19 -19.67 13.70 29.25
N ALA A 20 -20.94 13.91 29.64
CA ALA A 20 -21.99 12.91 29.43
C ALA A 20 -22.26 12.69 27.93
N ALA A 21 -22.31 13.75 27.14
CA ALA A 21 -22.46 13.64 25.67
C ALA A 21 -21.29 12.88 25.03
N LEU A 22 -20.05 13.14 25.44
CA LEU A 22 -18.86 12.44 24.94
C LEU A 22 -18.90 10.95 25.29
N THR A 23 -19.34 10.61 26.53
CA THR A 23 -19.47 9.21 26.97
C THR A 23 -20.55 8.48 26.16
N VAL A 24 -21.67 9.13 25.86
CA VAL A 24 -22.73 8.54 25.03
C VAL A 24 -22.25 8.33 23.60
N ILE A 25 -21.54 9.31 23.03
CA ILE A 25 -20.95 9.19 21.67
C ILE A 25 -19.98 8.00 21.63
N LEU A 26 -19.07 7.91 22.61
CA LEU A 26 -18.10 6.80 22.68
C LEU A 26 -18.80 5.45 22.85
N ALA A 27 -19.84 5.37 23.69
CA ALA A 27 -20.60 4.14 23.89
C ALA A 27 -21.35 3.71 22.62
N VAL A 28 -21.96 4.67 21.92
CA VAL A 28 -22.62 4.41 20.63
C VAL A 28 -21.59 3.98 19.60
N THR A 29 -20.46 4.66 19.50
CA THR A 29 -19.38 4.31 18.56
C THR A 29 -18.85 2.89 18.83
N ALA A 30 -18.70 2.50 20.11
CA ALA A 30 -18.29 1.15 20.49
C ALA A 30 -19.33 0.07 20.09
N LEU A 31 -20.62 0.37 20.25
CA LEU A 31 -21.70 -0.54 19.87
C LEU A 31 -21.82 -0.75 18.35
N PHE A 32 -21.38 0.23 17.55
CA PHE A 32 -21.39 0.14 16.09
C PHE A 32 -20.02 -0.29 15.50
N GLY A 33 -19.17 -0.94 16.29
CA GLY A 33 -17.87 -1.48 15.81
C GLY A 33 -16.78 -0.43 15.60
N GLY A 34 -17.00 0.83 16.01
CA GLY A 34 -16.01 1.92 15.83
C GLY A 34 -14.75 1.79 16.70
N LEU A 35 -14.67 0.76 17.55
CA LEU A 35 -13.50 0.37 18.34
C LEU A 35 -13.06 -1.08 18.05
N GLU A 36 -13.56 -1.67 16.97
CA GLU A 36 -13.06 -2.97 16.55
C GLU A 36 -11.59 -2.83 16.14
N THR A 37 -10.76 -3.63 16.78
CA THR A 37 -9.36 -3.78 16.36
C THR A 37 -9.39 -4.42 14.97
N VAL A 38 -8.95 -3.70 13.96
CA VAL A 38 -8.78 -4.26 12.60
C VAL A 38 -7.77 -5.40 12.74
N ASN A 39 -8.26 -6.62 12.68
CA ASN A 39 -7.42 -7.80 12.75
C ASN A 39 -6.80 -7.98 11.36
N THR A 40 -5.59 -7.44 11.20
CA THR A 40 -4.83 -7.54 9.95
C THR A 40 -4.14 -8.90 9.90
N SER A 41 -4.47 -9.75 8.95
CA SER A 41 -3.74 -10.99 8.74
C SER A 41 -2.62 -10.79 7.70
N VAL A 42 -1.45 -11.34 8.03
CA VAL A 42 -0.27 -11.30 7.18
C VAL A 42 -0.01 -12.69 6.63
N THR A 43 0.11 -12.80 5.31
CA THR A 43 0.51 -14.03 4.64
C THR A 43 1.92 -13.87 4.11
N GLU A 44 2.88 -14.62 4.64
CA GLU A 44 4.25 -14.63 4.13
C GLU A 44 4.34 -15.43 2.83
N VAL A 45 5.02 -14.86 1.83
CA VAL A 45 5.24 -15.45 0.52
C VAL A 45 6.73 -15.36 0.19
N LYS A 46 7.27 -16.39 -0.45
CA LYS A 46 8.68 -16.42 -0.86
C LYS A 46 8.88 -15.74 -2.21
N PRO A 47 10.04 -15.11 -2.44
CA PRO A 47 10.41 -14.64 -3.77
C PRO A 47 10.32 -15.78 -4.81
N GLY A 48 9.71 -15.48 -5.98
CA GLY A 48 9.45 -16.46 -7.04
C GLY A 48 8.15 -17.25 -6.92
N GLU A 49 7.45 -17.17 -5.79
CA GLU A 49 6.13 -17.75 -5.60
C GLU A 49 5.03 -16.81 -6.10
N GLU A 50 4.09 -17.34 -6.91
CA GLU A 50 2.92 -16.58 -7.38
C GLU A 50 1.84 -16.57 -6.30
N PHE A 51 1.26 -15.41 -6.04
CA PHE A 51 0.08 -15.23 -5.19
C PHE A 51 -0.93 -14.30 -5.86
N ASN A 52 -2.18 -14.36 -5.45
CA ASN A 52 -3.25 -13.52 -6.00
C ASN A 52 -3.78 -12.58 -4.91
N ASP A 53 -3.75 -11.29 -5.19
CA ASP A 53 -4.23 -10.25 -4.25
C ASP A 53 -5.74 -9.99 -4.35
N GLY A 54 -6.39 -10.57 -5.36
CA GLY A 54 -7.79 -10.38 -5.73
C GLY A 54 -7.92 -9.76 -7.12
N GLN A 55 -7.09 -8.79 -7.50
CA GLN A 55 -7.05 -8.17 -8.82
C GLN A 55 -5.89 -8.69 -9.66
N PHE A 56 -4.71 -8.85 -9.06
CA PHE A 56 -3.51 -9.27 -9.76
C PHE A 56 -2.99 -10.62 -9.26
N ALA A 57 -2.50 -11.43 -10.18
CA ALA A 57 -1.55 -12.48 -9.85
C ALA A 57 -0.14 -11.86 -9.88
N VAL A 58 0.56 -11.94 -8.75
CA VAL A 58 1.83 -11.26 -8.50
C VAL A 58 2.92 -12.29 -8.23
N THR A 59 4.08 -12.13 -8.86
CA THR A 59 5.30 -12.89 -8.56
C THR A 59 6.45 -11.91 -8.39
N VAL A 60 6.99 -11.77 -7.20
CA VAL A 60 8.17 -10.94 -6.93
C VAL A 60 9.43 -11.75 -7.16
N HIS A 61 10.34 -11.28 -8.01
CA HIS A 61 11.53 -12.04 -8.42
C HIS A 61 12.81 -11.64 -7.70
N ARG A 62 13.13 -10.34 -7.67
CA ARG A 62 14.38 -9.81 -7.13
C ARG A 62 14.30 -8.35 -6.79
N ALA A 63 15.21 -7.91 -5.92
CA ALA A 63 15.45 -6.51 -5.59
C ALA A 63 16.92 -6.16 -5.89
N THR A 64 17.15 -5.00 -6.48
CA THR A 64 18.48 -4.55 -6.88
C THR A 64 18.67 -3.07 -6.57
N LEU A 65 19.76 -2.71 -5.90
CA LEU A 65 20.20 -1.32 -5.70
C LEU A 65 21.08 -0.89 -6.87
N VAL A 66 20.77 0.28 -7.42
CA VAL A 66 21.50 0.91 -8.53
C VAL A 66 21.74 2.39 -8.23
N SER A 67 22.78 2.98 -8.84
CA SER A 67 23.04 4.42 -8.75
C SER A 67 22.21 5.26 -9.72
N GLU A 68 21.78 4.66 -10.81
CA GLU A 68 20.92 5.27 -11.84
C GLU A 68 19.89 4.26 -12.36
N VAL A 69 18.76 4.74 -12.87
CA VAL A 69 17.76 3.90 -13.53
C VAL A 69 17.73 4.25 -15.02
N ARG A 70 17.95 3.26 -15.86
CA ARG A 70 17.88 3.39 -17.32
C ARG A 70 16.70 2.62 -17.88
N GLY A 71 16.00 3.24 -18.83
CA GLY A 71 14.95 2.63 -19.64
C GLY A 71 15.36 2.67 -21.11
N GLY A 72 15.81 1.54 -21.66
CA GLY A 72 16.36 1.50 -23.02
C GLY A 72 17.56 2.41 -23.16
N THR A 73 17.46 3.42 -24.05
CA THR A 73 18.52 4.41 -24.29
C THR A 73 18.39 5.68 -23.43
N SER A 74 17.33 5.80 -22.64
CA SER A 74 17.04 7.00 -21.84
C SER A 74 17.35 6.78 -20.37
N THR A 75 17.83 7.82 -19.69
CA THR A 75 17.94 7.83 -18.23
C THR A 75 16.58 8.21 -17.63
N VAL A 76 16.01 7.30 -16.85
CA VAL A 76 14.73 7.52 -16.13
C VAL A 76 14.99 8.27 -14.83
N ALA A 77 16.03 7.88 -14.09
CA ALA A 77 16.47 8.55 -12.88
C ALA A 77 18.00 8.62 -12.86
N ALA A 78 18.54 9.84 -12.83
CA ALA A 78 19.96 10.09 -12.87
C ALA A 78 20.61 9.91 -11.49
N VAL A 79 21.92 9.71 -11.48
CA VAL A 79 22.72 9.66 -10.22
C VAL A 79 22.47 10.91 -9.38
N LYS A 80 22.15 10.71 -8.10
CA LYS A 80 22.02 11.77 -7.10
C LYS A 80 22.99 11.51 -5.95
N PRO A 81 23.76 12.53 -5.48
CA PRO A 81 24.64 12.37 -4.32
C PRO A 81 23.87 11.95 -3.08
N GLY A 82 24.36 10.92 -2.37
CA GLY A 82 23.74 10.41 -1.13
C GLY A 82 22.42 9.64 -1.32
N ARG A 83 22.05 9.33 -2.57
CA ARG A 83 20.85 8.57 -2.91
C ARG A 83 21.16 7.38 -3.78
N ARG A 84 20.35 6.33 -3.66
CA ARG A 84 20.35 5.16 -4.54
C ARG A 84 18.92 4.80 -4.94
N TYR A 85 18.78 3.99 -5.95
CA TYR A 85 17.49 3.50 -6.42
C TYR A 85 17.37 2.01 -6.13
N LEU A 86 16.27 1.63 -5.47
CA LEU A 86 15.85 0.26 -5.30
C LEU A 86 14.90 -0.10 -6.44
N GLY A 87 15.30 -1.03 -7.30
CA GLY A 87 14.43 -1.62 -8.32
C GLY A 87 13.95 -3.00 -7.89
N VAL A 88 12.66 -3.18 -7.73
CA VAL A 88 12.01 -4.48 -7.46
C VAL A 88 11.39 -4.99 -8.75
N VAL A 89 11.85 -6.15 -9.22
CA VAL A 89 11.30 -6.79 -10.41
C VAL A 89 10.22 -7.78 -10.00
N ALA A 90 9.02 -7.59 -10.56
CA ALA A 90 7.89 -8.48 -10.37
C ALA A 90 7.16 -8.73 -11.70
N THR A 91 6.55 -9.89 -11.83
CA THR A 91 5.57 -10.18 -12.89
C THR A 91 4.19 -9.97 -12.32
N LEU A 92 3.37 -9.17 -13.00
CA LEU A 92 1.97 -8.94 -12.67
C LEU A 92 1.09 -9.36 -13.85
N ARG A 93 0.01 -10.10 -13.55
CA ARG A 93 -1.07 -10.41 -14.48
C ARG A 93 -2.38 -9.87 -13.91
N ASN A 94 -3.08 -9.04 -14.67
CA ASN A 94 -4.38 -8.53 -14.24
C ASN A 94 -5.47 -9.58 -14.50
N ASP A 95 -5.91 -10.27 -13.47
CA ASP A 95 -7.00 -11.25 -13.51
C ASP A 95 -8.38 -10.59 -13.30
N GLY A 96 -8.42 -9.28 -13.02
CA GLY A 96 -9.66 -8.51 -12.88
C GLY A 96 -10.30 -8.14 -14.21
N ALA A 97 -11.54 -7.67 -14.15
CA ALA A 97 -12.33 -7.28 -15.32
C ALA A 97 -12.07 -5.84 -15.79
N VAL A 98 -11.33 -5.04 -15.03
CA VAL A 98 -11.04 -3.63 -15.29
C VAL A 98 -9.53 -3.36 -15.22
N PRO A 99 -9.03 -2.29 -15.87
CA PRO A 99 -7.63 -1.91 -15.74
C PRO A 99 -7.27 -1.67 -14.27
N GLY A 100 -6.16 -2.28 -13.83
CA GLY A 100 -5.65 -2.13 -12.48
C GLY A 100 -4.53 -1.12 -12.41
N ARG A 101 -4.53 -0.29 -11.37
CA ARG A 101 -3.52 0.71 -11.09
C ARG A 101 -2.29 0.04 -10.46
N LEU A 102 -1.11 0.43 -10.92
CA LEU A 102 0.15 -0.19 -10.51
C LEU A 102 0.93 0.62 -9.48
N THR A 103 0.65 1.92 -9.34
CA THR A 103 1.46 2.82 -8.51
C THR A 103 1.42 2.51 -7.02
N ASP A 104 0.31 1.94 -6.57
CA ASP A 104 0.06 1.61 -5.16
C ASP A 104 -0.03 0.09 -4.95
N GLU A 105 0.48 -0.70 -5.91
CA GLU A 105 0.33 -2.15 -5.90
C GLU A 105 1.30 -2.84 -4.95
N ILE A 106 2.54 -2.36 -4.91
CA ILE A 106 3.58 -2.89 -4.03
C ILE A 106 4.09 -1.75 -3.17
N ASP A 107 3.98 -1.90 -1.85
CA ASP A 107 4.53 -0.97 -0.87
C ASP A 107 5.88 -1.47 -0.35
N LEU A 108 6.82 -0.56 -0.21
CA LEU A 108 8.08 -0.79 0.50
C LEU A 108 7.86 -0.57 2.01
N ARG A 109 8.25 -1.54 2.84
CA ARG A 109 8.09 -1.47 4.30
C ARG A 109 9.40 -1.09 4.98
N ASP A 110 9.27 -0.41 6.12
CA ASP A 110 10.35 -0.17 7.07
C ASP A 110 11.56 0.60 6.49
N GLN A 111 11.31 1.39 5.41
CA GLN A 111 12.30 2.26 4.81
C GLN A 111 11.86 3.72 4.98
N PRO A 112 12.37 4.42 6.01
CA PRO A 112 12.10 5.85 6.16
C PRO A 112 12.75 6.62 5.02
N ASP A 113 12.12 7.72 4.61
CA ASP A 113 12.61 8.62 3.56
C ASP A 113 12.72 7.99 2.16
N ASP A 114 11.92 6.93 1.88
CA ASP A 114 11.74 6.43 0.53
C ASP A 114 10.84 7.35 -0.29
N GLU A 115 11.17 7.48 -1.58
CA GLU A 115 10.36 8.20 -2.56
C GLU A 115 10.05 7.29 -3.74
N PHE A 116 8.76 7.02 -3.99
CA PHE A 116 8.36 6.20 -5.12
C PHE A 116 8.58 6.94 -6.46
N VAL A 117 9.45 6.39 -7.30
CA VAL A 117 9.79 6.96 -8.61
C VAL A 117 8.78 6.56 -9.68
N GLY A 118 8.34 5.29 -9.68
CA GLY A 118 7.35 4.79 -10.62
C GLY A 118 7.51 3.32 -10.98
N VAL A 119 6.65 2.88 -11.92
CA VAL A 119 6.66 1.52 -12.48
C VAL A 119 7.09 1.57 -13.93
N MET A 120 8.04 0.72 -14.30
CA MET A 120 8.62 0.64 -15.64
C MET A 120 8.42 -0.77 -16.22
N ARG A 121 8.11 -0.86 -17.51
CA ARG A 121 8.18 -2.15 -18.21
C ARG A 121 9.63 -2.58 -18.32
N LEU A 122 9.89 -3.84 -18.03
CA LEU A 122 11.25 -4.37 -18.16
C LEU A 122 11.67 -4.55 -19.61
N ALA A 123 10.70 -4.73 -20.51
CA ALA A 123 10.93 -4.97 -21.94
C ALA A 123 11.55 -3.77 -22.67
N ASP A 124 11.11 -2.55 -22.36
CA ASP A 124 11.48 -1.35 -23.08
C ASP A 124 11.82 -0.13 -22.19
N GLY A 125 11.68 -0.29 -20.87
CA GLY A 125 11.91 0.78 -19.91
C GLY A 125 10.84 1.88 -19.88
N SER A 126 9.73 1.72 -20.61
CA SER A 126 8.65 2.69 -20.61
C SER A 126 7.90 2.72 -19.28
N ARG A 127 7.48 3.92 -18.86
CA ARG A 127 6.65 4.07 -17.65
C ARG A 127 5.24 3.55 -17.93
N ILE A 128 4.69 2.83 -16.97
CA ILE A 128 3.32 2.30 -17.00
C ILE A 128 2.58 2.64 -15.70
N LEU A 129 1.31 3.04 -15.81
CA LEU A 129 0.47 3.39 -14.67
C LEU A 129 -0.62 2.36 -14.39
N ASN A 130 -1.11 1.70 -15.44
CA ASN A 130 -2.20 0.75 -15.36
C ASN A 130 -1.90 -0.49 -16.22
N LEU A 131 -2.37 -1.65 -15.77
CA LEU A 131 -2.33 -2.88 -16.53
C LEU A 131 -3.75 -3.30 -16.90
N GLY A 132 -4.01 -3.50 -18.20
CA GLY A 132 -5.32 -3.90 -18.71
C GLY A 132 -5.72 -5.32 -18.31
N PRO A 133 -7.03 -5.65 -18.34
CA PRO A 133 -7.53 -7.00 -18.05
C PRO A 133 -6.87 -8.07 -18.92
N GLY A 134 -6.50 -9.19 -18.31
CA GLY A 134 -5.86 -10.33 -18.98
C GLY A 134 -4.42 -10.10 -19.44
N LEU A 135 -3.87 -8.88 -19.30
CA LEU A 135 -2.48 -8.62 -19.65
C LEU A 135 -1.54 -9.06 -18.54
N GLN A 136 -0.38 -9.54 -18.96
CA GLN A 136 0.73 -9.90 -18.07
C GLN A 136 1.98 -9.14 -18.51
N GLU A 137 2.67 -8.53 -17.55
CA GLU A 137 3.89 -7.77 -17.78
C GLU A 137 4.93 -8.06 -16.71
N GLN A 138 6.20 -8.01 -17.11
CA GLN A 138 7.31 -7.98 -16.16
C GLN A 138 7.71 -6.52 -15.93
N LEU A 139 7.60 -6.09 -14.68
CA LEU A 139 7.68 -4.70 -14.25
C LEU A 139 8.82 -4.49 -13.26
N ALA A 140 9.38 -3.29 -13.26
CA ALA A 140 10.28 -2.79 -12.24
C ALA A 140 9.57 -1.67 -11.45
N PHE A 141 9.33 -1.90 -10.18
CA PHE A 141 8.91 -0.89 -9.21
C PHE A 141 10.16 -0.23 -8.66
N VAL A 142 10.22 1.09 -8.71
CA VAL A 142 11.43 1.85 -8.39
C VAL A 142 11.17 2.84 -7.29
N TRP A 143 12.02 2.80 -6.25
CA TRP A 143 12.07 3.77 -5.16
C TRP A 143 13.44 4.42 -5.09
N GLU A 144 13.48 5.68 -4.73
CA GLU A 144 14.69 6.41 -4.35
C GLU A 144 14.86 6.35 -2.85
N LEU A 145 16.04 5.93 -2.38
CA LEU A 145 16.37 5.73 -0.96
C LEU A 145 17.64 6.51 -0.60
N PRO A 146 17.84 6.87 0.69
CA PRO A 146 19.13 7.28 1.18
C PRO A 146 20.20 6.18 0.90
N GLU A 147 21.42 6.58 0.55
CA GLU A 147 22.50 5.62 0.24
C GLU A 147 22.81 4.67 1.40
N SER A 148 22.59 5.13 2.64
CA SER A 148 22.81 4.35 3.86
C SER A 148 21.64 3.46 4.27
N ALA A 149 20.50 3.50 3.54
CA ALA A 149 19.29 2.79 3.95
C ALA A 149 19.40 1.27 3.82
N LEU A 150 20.13 0.79 2.82
CA LEU A 150 20.30 -0.62 2.52
C LEU A 150 21.74 -0.93 2.11
N ALA A 151 22.26 -2.05 2.60
CA ALA A 151 23.53 -2.62 2.19
C ALA A 151 23.33 -3.81 1.24
N ALA A 152 24.44 -4.33 0.72
CA ALA A 152 24.41 -5.61 0.01
C ALA A 152 24.00 -6.73 0.97
N ASP A 153 23.20 -7.66 0.46
CA ASP A 153 22.64 -8.81 1.19
C ASP A 153 21.61 -8.49 2.30
N ASP A 154 21.26 -7.21 2.50
CA ASP A 154 20.10 -6.88 3.28
C ASP A 154 18.83 -7.44 2.60
N ALA A 155 17.75 -7.58 3.36
CA ALA A 155 16.44 -7.94 2.83
C ALA A 155 15.50 -6.75 2.91
N VAL A 156 14.77 -6.49 1.83
CA VAL A 156 13.64 -5.56 1.84
C VAL A 156 12.34 -6.31 2.03
N THR A 157 11.47 -5.73 2.83
CA THR A 157 10.13 -6.26 3.05
C THR A 157 9.14 -5.49 2.17
N LEU A 158 8.47 -6.22 1.30
CA LEU A 158 7.43 -5.70 0.44
C LEU A 158 6.06 -6.11 0.96
N ARG A 159 5.08 -5.23 0.81
CA ARG A 159 3.69 -5.48 1.15
C ARG A 159 2.82 -5.32 -0.08
N VAL A 160 1.91 -6.29 -0.29
CA VAL A 160 0.87 -6.25 -1.32
C VAL A 160 -0.47 -6.47 -0.63
N TRP A 161 -1.35 -5.47 -0.69
CA TRP A 161 -2.65 -5.54 -0.05
C TRP A 161 -3.59 -6.49 -0.79
N ARG A 162 -4.35 -7.29 -0.05
CA ARG A 162 -5.47 -8.03 -0.64
C ARG A 162 -6.54 -7.05 -1.08
N LYS A 163 -6.98 -7.15 -2.32
CA LYS A 163 -7.96 -6.27 -2.91
C LYS A 163 -9.35 -6.89 -2.91
N GLN A 164 -10.34 -6.03 -2.80
CA GLN A 164 -11.75 -6.39 -2.86
C GLN A 164 -12.45 -5.53 -3.91
N PHE A 165 -13.22 -6.18 -4.77
CA PHE A 165 -14.04 -5.48 -5.75
C PHE A 165 -15.32 -4.99 -5.08
N LYS A 166 -15.50 -3.67 -5.00
CA LYS A 166 -16.63 -3.05 -4.29
C LYS A 166 -17.26 -1.97 -5.13
N GLN A 167 -18.55 -1.74 -4.90
CA GLN A 167 -19.25 -0.60 -5.47
C GLN A 167 -18.75 0.69 -4.80
N GLY A 168 -18.34 1.66 -5.62
CA GLY A 168 -17.84 2.94 -5.13
C GLY A 168 -18.95 3.76 -4.46
N PHE A 169 -18.66 4.33 -3.28
CA PHE A 169 -19.63 5.14 -2.53
C PHE A 169 -19.81 6.55 -3.12
N ALA A 170 -18.76 7.09 -3.71
CA ALA A 170 -18.72 8.46 -4.24
C ALA A 170 -18.54 8.52 -5.76
N VAL A 171 -18.27 7.39 -6.39
CA VAL A 171 -18.07 7.27 -7.84
C VAL A 171 -19.05 6.22 -8.34
N TYR A 172 -19.82 6.54 -9.39
CA TYR A 172 -20.68 5.54 -10.05
C TYR A 172 -19.78 4.46 -10.66
N GLY A 173 -19.88 3.24 -10.15
CA GLY A 173 -19.15 2.09 -10.66
C GLY A 173 -18.52 1.23 -9.57
N GLU A 174 -17.99 0.11 -9.99
CA GLU A 174 -17.26 -0.83 -9.15
C GLU A 174 -15.75 -0.54 -9.27
N LEU A 175 -15.03 -0.64 -8.18
CA LEU A 175 -13.58 -0.42 -8.11
C LEU A 175 -12.91 -1.40 -7.17
N TRP A 176 -11.64 -1.65 -7.41
CA TRP A 176 -10.77 -2.40 -6.51
C TRP A 176 -10.31 -1.49 -5.36
N VAL A 177 -10.46 -1.97 -4.13
CA VAL A 177 -10.00 -1.29 -2.92
C VAL A 177 -9.17 -2.23 -2.08
N ASP A 178 -8.20 -1.69 -1.39
CA ASP A 178 -7.38 -2.45 -0.46
C ASP A 178 -8.24 -2.95 0.70
N GLY A 179 -8.03 -4.21 1.07
CA GLY A 179 -8.60 -4.83 2.24
C GLY A 179 -7.77 -4.55 3.49
N THR A 180 -7.99 -5.35 4.52
CA THR A 180 -7.24 -5.28 5.79
C THR A 180 -6.06 -6.25 5.84
N ASP A 181 -6.07 -7.26 5.00
CA ASP A 181 -5.08 -8.32 4.94
C ASP A 181 -4.08 -8.05 3.81
N TYR A 182 -2.86 -8.54 3.98
CA TYR A 182 -1.83 -8.37 2.96
C TYR A 182 -0.88 -9.56 2.86
N PHE A 183 -0.21 -9.65 1.72
CA PHE A 183 0.93 -10.52 1.50
C PHE A 183 2.21 -9.76 1.84
N GLN A 184 3.16 -10.47 2.45
CA GLN A 184 4.49 -9.97 2.76
C GLN A 184 5.55 -10.80 2.07
N VAL A 185 6.46 -10.14 1.36
CA VAL A 185 7.55 -10.79 0.65
C VAL A 185 8.88 -10.19 1.12
N ALA A 186 9.74 -11.00 1.74
CA ALA A 186 11.11 -10.60 2.08
C ALA A 186 12.05 -10.95 0.92
N VAL A 187 12.66 -9.93 0.29
CA VAL A 187 13.48 -10.10 -0.90
C VAL A 187 14.93 -9.70 -0.61
N PRO A 188 15.91 -10.59 -0.81
CA PRO A 188 17.33 -10.23 -0.71
C PRO A 188 17.71 -9.15 -1.73
N VAL A 189 18.45 -8.15 -1.29
CA VAL A 189 18.89 -7.02 -2.12
C VAL A 189 20.27 -7.32 -2.70
N LYS A 190 20.40 -7.17 -4.01
CA LYS A 190 21.67 -7.20 -4.71
C LYS A 190 22.11 -5.79 -5.06
N VAL A 191 23.40 -5.51 -4.96
CA VAL A 191 23.95 -4.22 -5.45
C VAL A 191 24.50 -4.47 -6.84
N ALA A 192 24.01 -3.70 -7.82
CA ALA A 192 24.61 -3.69 -9.13
C ALA A 192 25.89 -2.84 -9.14
N PRO A 193 26.91 -3.24 -9.90
CA PRO A 193 28.15 -2.49 -10.03
C PRO A 193 27.94 -1.10 -10.65
#